data_864e1776c8337b4b32faf00d8de9a67a
#
_entry.id   864e1776c8337b4b32faf00d8de9a67a
#
_cell.length_a   1.000
_cell.length_b   1.000
_cell.length_c   1.000
_cell.angle_alpha   90.00
_cell.angle_beta   90.00
_cell.angle_gamma   90.00
#
_symmetry.space_group_name_H-M   'P 1'
#
loop_
_entity.id
_entity.type
_entity.pdbx_description
1 polymer ?
#
loop_
_entity_poly.entity_id
_entity_poly.type
_entity_poly.pdbx_seq_one_letter_code
_entity_poly.pdbx_strand_id
1 'polypeptide(L)'
;IKFEVAARAGALGVLVIHEDAAASYPFLQVASGDALPAFVLAPPRPSSLQFTGWLRGDAASDLLARAGLDLVSLKQRARQPSFRAFAIEGATVSAAGDVKTTEVVSHNVLARIAGSSRPDEYVLYGAHWDANGRNGPDAKGDPIRNGAVDNATGTA
;
A
#
# COMPACT_ATOMS: atom_id res chain seq x y z
N ILE A 1 -0.84 -8.65 0.93
CA ILE A 1 -0.78 -9.62 2.04
C ILE A 1 -1.61 -9.17 3.25
N LYS A 2 -1.37 -7.97 3.86
CA LYS A 2 -2.09 -7.52 5.07
C LYS A 2 -3.61 -7.45 4.85
N PHE A 3 -4.04 -6.85 3.75
CA PHE A 3 -5.46 -6.73 3.39
C PHE A 3 -6.10 -8.09 3.08
N GLU A 4 -5.39 -8.96 2.39
CA GLU A 4 -5.86 -10.32 2.09
C GLU A 4 -6.04 -11.18 3.35
N VAL A 5 -5.15 -11.04 4.32
CA VAL A 5 -5.26 -11.74 5.61
C VAL A 5 -6.49 -11.26 6.36
N ALA A 6 -6.72 -9.95 6.42
CA ALA A 6 -7.90 -9.38 7.07
C ALA A 6 -9.20 -9.78 6.37
N ALA A 7 -9.23 -9.76 5.03
CA ALA A 7 -10.36 -10.23 4.25
C ALA A 7 -10.70 -11.70 4.55
N ARG A 8 -9.68 -12.56 4.58
CA ARG A 8 -9.85 -13.99 4.93
C ARG A 8 -10.32 -14.19 6.37
N ALA A 9 -10.00 -13.26 7.27
CA ALA A 9 -10.49 -13.27 8.64
C ALA A 9 -11.91 -12.69 8.79
N GLY A 10 -12.56 -12.29 7.70
CA GLY A 10 -13.93 -11.78 7.70
C GLY A 10 -14.05 -10.29 8.02
N ALA A 11 -12.97 -9.53 7.97
CA ALA A 11 -13.02 -8.08 8.16
C ALA A 11 -13.84 -7.40 7.05
N LEU A 12 -14.62 -6.39 7.42
CA LEU A 12 -15.33 -5.51 6.47
C LEU A 12 -14.45 -4.36 5.98
N GLY A 13 -13.46 -3.97 6.77
CA GLY A 13 -12.51 -2.92 6.41
C GLY A 13 -11.21 -3.05 7.18
N VAL A 14 -10.18 -2.34 6.73
CA VAL A 14 -8.84 -2.36 7.34
C VAL A 14 -8.26 -0.97 7.37
N LEU A 15 -7.81 -0.57 8.55
CA LEU A 15 -6.97 0.60 8.75
C LEU A 15 -5.57 0.14 9.19
N VAL A 16 -4.57 0.45 8.40
CA VAL A 16 -3.18 0.13 8.74
C VAL A 16 -2.56 1.32 9.46
N ILE A 17 -2.01 1.09 10.64
CA ILE A 17 -1.34 2.14 11.40
C ILE A 17 0.03 2.40 10.78
N HIS A 18 0.30 3.65 10.43
CA HIS A 18 1.57 4.12 9.94
C HIS A 18 2.33 4.85 11.05
N GLU A 19 3.58 4.48 11.22
CA GLU A 19 4.53 5.14 12.11
C GLU A 19 5.78 5.51 11.31
N ASP A 20 6.07 6.79 11.21
CA ASP A 20 7.13 7.35 10.37
C ASP A 20 8.50 6.69 10.64
N ALA A 21 8.84 6.52 11.91
CA ALA A 21 10.10 5.90 12.30
C ALA A 21 10.23 4.43 11.89
N ALA A 22 9.14 3.67 11.99
CA ALA A 22 9.13 2.25 11.61
C ALA A 22 9.07 2.05 10.08
N ALA A 23 8.42 2.97 9.38
CA ALA A 23 8.28 2.95 7.94
C ALA A 23 9.51 3.52 7.22
N SER A 24 10.30 4.35 7.88
CA SER A 24 11.43 5.11 7.32
C SER A 24 11.00 6.20 6.32
N TYR A 25 9.73 6.58 6.31
CA TYR A 25 9.20 7.69 5.54
C TYR A 25 7.98 8.31 6.22
N PRO A 26 7.67 9.60 5.98
CA PRO A 26 6.59 10.30 6.66
C PRO A 26 5.20 9.87 6.16
N PHE A 27 4.19 9.97 7.03
CA PHE A 27 2.79 9.71 6.68
C PHE A 27 2.28 10.54 5.50
N LEU A 28 2.84 11.74 5.30
CA LEU A 28 2.49 12.58 4.16
C LEU A 28 2.69 11.87 2.81
N GLN A 29 3.67 10.97 2.72
CA GLN A 29 3.92 10.19 1.51
C GLN A 29 2.78 9.19 1.24
N VAL A 30 2.22 8.59 2.30
CA VAL A 30 1.03 7.74 2.20
C VAL A 30 -0.18 8.56 1.78
N ALA A 31 -0.43 9.67 2.48
CA ALA A 31 -1.57 10.54 2.23
C ALA A 31 -1.56 11.14 0.82
N SER A 32 -0.39 11.48 0.29
CA SER A 32 -0.26 11.97 -1.09
C SER A 32 -0.48 10.88 -2.13
N GLY A 33 -0.12 9.64 -1.82
CA GLY A 33 -0.41 8.48 -2.67
C GLY A 33 -1.90 8.16 -2.74
N ASP A 34 -2.61 8.28 -1.64
CA ASP A 34 -4.07 8.07 -1.59
C ASP A 34 -4.88 9.16 -2.33
N ALA A 35 -4.27 10.31 -2.61
CA ALA A 35 -4.88 11.37 -3.43
C ALA A 35 -4.77 11.09 -4.94
N LEU A 36 -4.01 10.09 -5.36
CA LEU A 36 -3.83 9.69 -6.75
C LEU A 36 -4.72 8.50 -7.10
N PRO A 37 -5.06 8.32 -8.40
CA PRO A 37 -5.77 7.13 -8.83
C PRO A 37 -5.01 5.86 -8.47
N ALA A 38 -5.68 4.93 -7.79
CA ALA A 38 -5.14 3.61 -7.51
C ALA A 38 -5.38 2.68 -8.71
N PHE A 39 -4.35 2.00 -9.17
CA PHE A 39 -4.46 1.04 -10.27
C PHE A 39 -4.61 -0.39 -9.72
N VAL A 40 -5.59 -1.10 -10.27
CA VAL A 40 -5.83 -2.51 -9.98
C VAL A 40 -5.99 -3.28 -11.28
N LEU A 41 -5.64 -4.56 -11.29
CA LEU A 41 -5.85 -5.41 -12.47
C LEU A 41 -7.35 -5.61 -12.70
N ALA A 42 -7.78 -5.53 -13.96
CA ALA A 42 -9.14 -5.82 -14.38
C ALA A 42 -9.27 -7.29 -14.82
N PRO A 43 -10.36 -7.99 -14.46
CA PRO A 43 -11.35 -7.58 -13.46
C PRO A 43 -10.74 -7.54 -12.06
N PRO A 44 -11.20 -6.64 -11.20
CA PRO A 44 -10.69 -6.60 -9.84
C PRO A 44 -10.99 -7.93 -9.13
N ARG A 45 -10.03 -8.39 -8.33
CA ARG A 45 -10.24 -9.60 -7.52
C ARG A 45 -11.35 -9.34 -6.50
N PRO A 46 -12.31 -10.27 -6.35
CA PRO A 46 -13.31 -10.14 -5.31
C PRO A 46 -12.65 -9.97 -3.94
N SER A 47 -13.06 -8.96 -3.21
CA SER A 47 -12.62 -8.72 -1.84
C SER A 47 -13.85 -8.51 -0.96
N SER A 48 -13.81 -9.09 0.24
CA SER A 48 -14.83 -8.81 1.27
C SER A 48 -14.63 -7.44 1.94
N LEU A 49 -13.46 -6.82 1.74
CA LEU A 49 -13.18 -5.51 2.31
C LEU A 49 -13.94 -4.43 1.54
N GLN A 50 -14.76 -3.68 2.26
CA GLN A 50 -15.51 -2.55 1.74
C GLN A 50 -14.66 -1.28 1.70
N PHE A 51 -13.67 -1.18 2.60
CA PHE A 51 -12.71 -0.09 2.59
C PHE A 51 -11.34 -0.55 3.11
N THR A 52 -10.32 0.14 2.65
CA THR A 52 -8.95 0.02 3.18
C THR A 52 -8.37 1.43 3.33
N GLY A 53 -7.52 1.61 4.31
CA GLY A 53 -6.92 2.92 4.53
C GLY A 53 -5.76 2.87 5.49
N TRP A 54 -5.21 4.05 5.74
CA TRP A 54 -4.10 4.25 6.65
C TRP A 54 -4.52 5.17 7.79
N LEU A 55 -3.97 4.92 8.95
CA LEU A 55 -4.17 5.74 10.14
C LEU A 55 -2.81 6.18 10.67
N ARG A 56 -2.66 7.45 10.92
CA ARG A 56 -1.44 8.02 11.51
C ARG A 56 -1.24 7.47 12.92
N GLY A 57 0.00 7.18 13.31
CA GLY A 57 0.34 6.55 14.58
C GLY A 57 -0.17 7.30 15.80
N ASP A 58 -0.07 8.64 15.82
CA ASP A 58 -0.61 9.48 16.89
C ASP A 58 -2.14 9.40 16.96
N ALA A 59 -2.84 9.49 15.83
CA ALA A 59 -4.29 9.34 15.78
C ALA A 59 -4.74 7.93 16.22
N ALA A 60 -3.97 6.90 15.88
CA ALA A 60 -4.21 5.54 16.36
C ALA A 60 -4.03 5.43 17.89
N SER A 61 -2.98 6.06 18.41
CA SER A 61 -2.71 6.10 19.85
C SER A 61 -3.85 6.78 20.61
N ASP A 62 -4.29 7.95 20.14
CA ASP A 62 -5.41 8.69 20.73
C ASP A 62 -6.73 7.91 20.70
N LEU A 63 -6.99 7.25 19.57
CA LEU A 63 -8.20 6.41 19.41
C LEU A 63 -8.21 5.25 20.40
N LEU A 64 -7.08 4.55 20.52
CA LEU A 64 -6.93 3.41 21.42
C LEU A 64 -6.97 3.86 22.89
N ALA A 65 -6.35 5.00 23.22
CA ALA A 65 -6.37 5.55 24.58
C ALA A 65 -7.80 5.85 25.06
N ARG A 66 -8.68 6.32 24.19
CA ARG A 66 -10.11 6.52 24.50
C ARG A 66 -10.82 5.21 24.86
N ALA A 67 -10.34 4.09 24.37
CA ALA A 67 -10.83 2.75 24.72
C ALA A 67 -10.05 2.12 25.88
N GLY A 68 -9.21 2.87 26.58
CA GLY A 68 -8.39 2.38 27.69
C GLY A 68 -7.23 1.46 27.25
N LEU A 69 -6.84 1.53 25.99
CA LEU A 69 -5.81 0.70 25.39
C LEU A 69 -4.56 1.53 25.08
N ASP A 70 -3.39 0.90 25.25
CA ASP A 70 -2.10 1.51 24.90
C ASP A 70 -1.53 0.85 23.63
N LEU A 71 -1.25 1.67 22.61
CA LEU A 71 -0.74 1.21 21.33
C LEU A 71 0.62 0.49 21.46
N VAL A 72 1.52 0.97 22.30
CA VAL A 72 2.85 0.39 22.48
C VAL A 72 2.74 -1.01 23.07
N SER A 73 1.94 -1.16 24.11
CA SER A 73 1.66 -2.45 24.77
C SER A 73 0.98 -3.42 23.78
N LEU A 74 0.02 -2.95 23.00
CA LEU A 74 -0.65 -3.77 21.98
C LEU A 74 0.32 -4.27 20.92
N LYS A 75 1.24 -3.44 20.46
CA LYS A 75 2.29 -3.84 19.51
C LYS A 75 3.23 -4.88 20.09
N GLN A 76 3.61 -4.75 21.36
CA GLN A 76 4.43 -5.76 22.04
C GLN A 76 3.70 -7.10 22.15
N ARG A 77 2.43 -7.06 22.55
CA ARG A 77 1.58 -8.25 22.62
C ARG A 77 1.36 -8.89 21.24
N ALA A 78 1.17 -8.10 20.20
CA ALA A 78 0.94 -8.59 18.83
C ALA A 78 2.15 -9.33 18.23
N ARG A 79 3.34 -9.16 18.80
CA ARG A 79 4.55 -9.94 18.43
C ARG A 79 4.57 -11.33 19.03
N GLN A 80 3.71 -11.63 19.98
CA GLN A 80 3.67 -12.95 20.62
C GLN A 80 2.84 -13.93 19.79
N PRO A 81 3.28 -15.17 19.61
CA PRO A 81 2.52 -16.20 18.87
C PRO A 81 1.13 -16.48 19.46
N SER A 82 0.98 -16.25 20.76
CA SER A 82 -0.30 -16.40 21.48
C SER A 82 -1.28 -15.26 21.28
N PHE A 83 -0.87 -14.15 20.65
CA PHE A 83 -1.78 -13.01 20.43
C PHE A 83 -2.97 -13.43 19.58
N ARG A 84 -4.13 -12.95 19.97
CA ARG A 84 -5.38 -13.06 19.21
C ARG A 84 -6.00 -11.68 19.10
N ALA A 85 -6.59 -11.40 17.94
CA ALA A 85 -7.40 -10.21 17.74
C ALA A 85 -8.59 -10.23 18.70
N PHE A 86 -9.00 -9.06 19.16
CA PHE A 86 -10.13 -8.89 20.07
C PHE A 86 -10.94 -7.65 19.65
N ALA A 87 -12.20 -7.64 20.00
CA ALA A 87 -13.07 -6.50 19.77
C ALA A 87 -12.73 -5.35 20.71
N ILE A 88 -12.80 -4.13 20.21
CA ILE A 88 -12.75 -2.92 21.02
C ILE A 88 -14.21 -2.54 21.30
N GLU A 89 -14.67 -2.82 22.50
CA GLU A 89 -16.06 -2.58 22.89
C GLU A 89 -16.43 -1.09 22.76
N GLY A 90 -17.60 -0.82 22.24
CA GLY A 90 -18.11 0.55 22.06
C GLY A 90 -17.46 1.32 20.90
N ALA A 91 -16.48 0.73 20.19
CA ALA A 91 -15.88 1.36 19.02
C ALA A 91 -16.66 1.02 17.75
N THR A 92 -16.99 2.04 17.00
CA THR A 92 -17.62 1.92 15.67
C THR A 92 -16.85 2.73 14.64
N VAL A 93 -16.85 2.26 13.40
CA VAL A 93 -16.27 2.99 12.27
C VAL A 93 -17.37 3.18 11.23
N SER A 94 -17.50 4.40 10.76
CA SER A 94 -18.38 4.75 9.65
C SER A 94 -17.51 5.38 8.53
N ALA A 95 -17.72 4.93 7.31
CA ALA A 95 -17.05 5.49 6.15
C ALA A 95 -18.07 5.66 5.02
N ALA A 96 -17.99 6.77 4.31
CA ALA A 96 -18.75 7.04 3.11
C ALA A 96 -17.84 7.68 2.07
N GLY A 97 -18.03 7.33 0.81
CA GLY A 97 -17.23 7.90 -0.28
C GLY A 97 -17.74 7.42 -1.62
N ASP A 98 -17.47 8.23 -2.65
CA ASP A 98 -17.77 7.90 -4.03
C ASP A 98 -16.49 7.45 -4.74
N VAL A 99 -16.55 6.31 -5.42
CA VAL A 99 -15.43 5.76 -6.18
C VAL A 99 -15.77 5.81 -7.67
N LYS A 100 -14.95 6.53 -8.44
CA LYS A 100 -15.03 6.51 -9.89
C LYS A 100 -14.00 5.52 -10.44
N THR A 101 -14.45 4.53 -11.16
CA THR A 101 -13.58 3.56 -11.83
C THR A 101 -13.49 3.88 -13.32
N THR A 102 -12.28 3.84 -13.86
CA THR A 102 -12.01 3.99 -15.30
C THR A 102 -11.08 2.87 -15.73
N GLU A 103 -11.38 2.23 -16.83
CA GLU A 103 -10.51 1.22 -17.40
C GLU A 103 -9.43 1.88 -18.27
N VAL A 104 -8.19 1.46 -18.07
CA VAL A 104 -7.03 1.85 -18.87
C VAL A 104 -6.28 0.61 -19.31
N VAL A 105 -5.72 0.65 -20.51
CA VAL A 105 -4.91 -0.45 -21.05
C VAL A 105 -3.44 -0.04 -20.97
N SER A 106 -2.63 -0.94 -20.42
CA SER A 106 -1.18 -0.82 -20.39
C SER A 106 -0.55 -2.12 -20.86
N HIS A 107 0.73 -2.08 -21.20
CA HIS A 107 1.44 -3.23 -21.78
C HIS A 107 2.76 -3.46 -21.03
N ASN A 108 3.07 -4.75 -20.80
CA ASN A 108 4.39 -5.18 -20.42
C ASN A 108 5.12 -5.70 -21.68
N VAL A 109 6.39 -5.38 -21.81
CA VAL A 109 7.26 -5.94 -22.84
C VAL A 109 8.01 -7.11 -22.23
N LEU A 110 7.87 -8.28 -22.82
CA LEU A 110 8.55 -9.49 -22.37
C LEU A 110 9.45 -10.01 -23.49
N ALA A 111 10.69 -10.31 -23.17
CA ALA A 111 11.62 -10.95 -24.09
C ALA A 111 12.31 -12.13 -23.39
N ARG A 112 12.69 -13.15 -24.14
CA ARG A 112 13.42 -14.32 -23.62
C ARG A 112 14.55 -14.69 -24.57
N ILE A 113 15.70 -14.95 -23.98
CA ILE A 113 16.81 -15.63 -24.64
C ILE A 113 16.91 -17.02 -24.01
N ALA A 114 16.72 -18.05 -24.82
CA ALA A 114 16.76 -19.42 -24.31
C ALA A 114 18.21 -19.84 -23.98
N GLY A 115 18.39 -20.43 -22.79
CA GLY A 115 19.66 -21.04 -22.42
C GLY A 115 19.91 -22.35 -23.16
N SER A 116 21.16 -22.64 -23.50
CA SER A 116 21.55 -23.88 -24.20
C SER A 116 21.84 -25.04 -23.26
N SER A 117 22.34 -24.78 -22.06
CA SER A 117 22.78 -25.81 -21.12
C SER A 117 21.78 -26.07 -19.98
N ARG A 118 21.02 -25.06 -19.59
CA ARG A 118 20.02 -25.11 -18.50
C ARG A 118 18.74 -24.35 -18.90
N PRO A 119 17.95 -24.87 -19.85
CA PRO A 119 16.83 -24.12 -20.43
C PRO A 119 15.67 -23.85 -19.47
N ASP A 120 15.61 -24.58 -18.34
CA ASP A 120 14.58 -24.45 -17.32
C ASP A 120 15.00 -23.53 -16.13
N GLU A 121 16.24 -23.03 -16.18
CA GLU A 121 16.69 -22.03 -15.23
C GLU A 121 16.67 -20.64 -15.85
N TYR A 122 16.24 -19.64 -15.08
CA TYR A 122 16.04 -18.29 -15.57
C TYR A 122 16.80 -17.29 -14.75
N VAL A 123 17.46 -16.34 -15.41
CA VAL A 123 17.86 -15.07 -14.84
C VAL A 123 16.87 -14.03 -15.33
N LEU A 124 16.21 -13.36 -14.42
CA LEU A 124 15.20 -12.36 -14.72
C LEU A 124 15.79 -10.96 -14.56
N TYR A 125 15.72 -10.17 -15.61
CA TYR A 125 15.94 -8.74 -15.56
C TYR A 125 14.58 -8.05 -15.66
N GLY A 126 14.32 -7.10 -14.79
CA GLY A 126 13.07 -6.36 -14.77
C GLY A 126 13.32 -4.88 -14.56
N ALA A 127 12.58 -4.08 -15.27
CA ALA A 127 12.54 -2.64 -15.09
C ALA A 127 11.13 -2.14 -15.34
N HIS A 128 10.77 -1.01 -14.75
CA HIS A 128 9.52 -0.33 -15.07
C HIS A 128 9.79 0.93 -15.89
N TRP A 129 8.91 1.25 -16.79
CA TRP A 129 9.01 2.39 -17.70
C TRP A 129 8.02 3.53 -17.39
N ASP A 130 7.23 3.34 -16.35
CA ASP A 130 6.39 4.38 -15.76
C ASP A 130 7.17 5.13 -14.67
N ALA A 131 6.70 6.33 -14.34
CA ALA A 131 7.23 7.16 -13.28
C ALA A 131 6.09 7.85 -12.52
N ASN A 132 6.43 8.61 -11.48
CA ASN A 132 5.44 9.32 -10.65
C ASN A 132 4.67 10.43 -11.39
N GLY A 133 4.92 10.61 -12.67
CA GLY A 133 4.17 11.51 -13.54
C GLY A 133 4.25 12.97 -13.13
N ARG A 134 3.09 13.63 -13.08
CA ARG A 134 2.99 15.05 -12.72
C ARG A 134 2.54 15.20 -11.29
N ASN A 135 3.31 15.96 -10.52
CA ASN A 135 3.01 16.38 -9.16
C ASN A 135 3.10 17.90 -9.06
N GLY A 136 2.92 18.44 -7.86
CA GLY A 136 3.20 19.85 -7.63
C GLY A 136 4.63 20.23 -8.06
N PRO A 137 4.86 21.48 -8.51
CA PRO A 137 6.17 21.90 -8.99
C PRO A 137 7.25 21.76 -7.91
N ASP A 138 8.43 21.38 -8.33
CA ASP A 138 9.62 21.36 -7.47
C ASP A 138 10.16 22.78 -7.22
N ALA A 139 11.28 22.90 -6.52
CA ALA A 139 11.92 24.20 -6.24
C ALA A 139 12.35 24.99 -7.50
N LYS A 140 12.42 24.32 -8.66
CA LYS A 140 12.74 24.93 -9.97
C LYS A 140 11.51 25.19 -10.81
N GLY A 141 10.31 24.85 -10.29
CA GLY A 141 9.05 25.00 -11.01
C GLY A 141 8.70 23.83 -11.93
N ASP A 142 9.48 22.74 -11.92
CA ASP A 142 9.20 21.56 -12.74
C ASP A 142 8.11 20.69 -12.09
N PRO A 143 6.94 20.52 -12.76
CA PRO A 143 5.88 19.66 -12.26
C PRO A 143 6.07 18.17 -12.60
N ILE A 144 7.12 17.82 -13.34
CA ILE A 144 7.33 16.44 -13.83
C ILE A 144 8.34 15.71 -12.96
N ARG A 145 8.00 14.51 -12.53
CA ARG A 145 8.91 13.58 -11.88
C ARG A 145 9.55 12.71 -12.95
N ASN A 146 10.75 13.08 -13.38
CA ASN A 146 11.41 12.55 -14.59
C ASN A 146 11.83 11.07 -14.49
N GLY A 147 11.93 10.49 -13.29
CA GLY A 147 12.21 9.07 -13.10
C GLY A 147 13.57 8.60 -13.66
N ALA A 148 14.57 9.49 -13.72
CA ALA A 148 15.86 9.17 -14.35
C ALA A 148 16.58 7.98 -13.68
N VAL A 149 16.50 7.89 -12.36
CA VAL A 149 17.05 6.78 -11.58
C VAL A 149 15.99 5.71 -11.32
N ASP A 150 14.76 6.12 -11.12
CA ASP A 150 13.62 5.26 -10.80
C ASP A 150 12.53 5.36 -11.90
N ASN A 151 12.62 4.58 -13.02
CA ASN A 151 13.61 3.55 -13.26
C ASN A 151 14.15 3.61 -14.72
N ALA A 152 14.43 4.79 -15.27
CA ALA A 152 14.98 4.92 -16.62
C ALA A 152 16.32 4.21 -16.75
N THR A 153 17.15 4.20 -15.71
CA THR A 153 18.43 3.48 -15.70
C THR A 153 18.26 1.95 -15.79
N GLY A 154 17.11 1.41 -15.42
CA GLY A 154 16.83 -0.01 -15.57
C GLY A 154 16.27 -0.38 -16.94
N THR A 155 15.77 0.61 -17.70
CA THR A 155 15.21 0.43 -19.04
C THR A 155 16.19 0.73 -20.17
N ALA A 156 17.32 1.39 -19.86
CA ALA A 156 18.33 1.83 -20.84
C ALA A 156 19.30 0.72 -21.33
#